data_8a58cd2d779f1edda03710fbd9a0ec4d
#
_entry.id   8a58cd2d779f1edda03710fbd9a0ec4d
#
_cell.length_a   1.000
_cell.length_b   1.000
_cell.length_c   1.000
_cell.angle_alpha   90.00
_cell.angle_beta   90.00
_cell.angle_gamma   90.00
#
_symmetry.space_group_name_H-M   'P 1'
#
loop_
_entity.id
_entity.type
_entity.pdbx_description
1 polymer ?
#
loop_
_entity_poly.entity_id
_entity_poly.type
_entity_poly.pdbx_seq_one_letter_code
_entity_poly.pdbx_strand_id
1 'polypeptide(L)'
;YVDSLSFTVRPTYASADSNPLMGFAAAADSKSTAEDEQLVYIDVTWAEWEPQEGTFDIALLEKKNNIARWRAEGKHAVLRFMCDVPGDEAHRDIPQWLYDETGDGADYDNAYGKGYAPDYSNATFRAAHARAIAALGAWASQDTFLSYVELGSLGHWGEWHTLEESGVPAMPEERVCREYYSQYQSAFPQAHLLTRRNYALSVDNGAGVYNDMTGSSDDTLEWLAWQLAGGSQEVADYEIAYSPVEDIWRTAPVGGEFTSSLDMGYMLGDNIVQTLSLLRASHMTFIGPHYPKGEYAESAGAHMVRGLLGYRLWVPELDVRFDALTRCWDITMKWRNDGVAPLYADWAVTLEVRDASGEVVYDAALPLVLSDLCDGEEFTVKASVPFDQRYWDGFTIGVGITDPLTGDYAVQLSSDTPYLPDGLNVLYEEPAR
;
A
#
# COMPACT_ATOMS: atom_id res chain seq x y z
N TYR A 1 2.14 49.33 5.37
CA TYR A 1 0.91 48.63 5.00
C TYR A 1 1.17 47.45 4.04
N VAL A 2 2.05 47.62 3.06
CA VAL A 2 2.38 46.56 2.09
C VAL A 2 3.24 45.49 2.72
N ASP A 3 4.14 45.84 3.63
CA ASP A 3 5.01 44.86 4.34
C ASP A 3 4.21 43.93 5.30
N SER A 4 3.01 44.34 5.73
CA SER A 4 2.14 43.53 6.57
C SER A 4 1.37 42.42 5.81
N LEU A 5 1.42 42.44 4.47
CA LEU A 5 0.79 41.45 3.60
C LEU A 5 1.79 40.38 3.12
N SER A 6 3.04 40.48 3.51
CA SER A 6 4.08 39.47 3.18
C SER A 6 4.59 38.85 4.46
N PHE A 7 4.66 37.51 4.50
CA PHE A 7 5.06 36.76 5.69
C PHE A 7 5.66 35.42 5.32
N THR A 8 6.38 34.83 6.26
CA THR A 8 6.92 33.46 6.13
C THR A 8 6.51 32.66 7.35
N VAL A 9 6.03 31.45 7.12
CA VAL A 9 5.63 30.48 8.15
C VAL A 9 6.57 29.28 8.11
N ARG A 10 7.00 28.83 9.29
CA ARG A 10 7.81 27.61 9.46
C ARG A 10 7.17 26.77 10.56
N PRO A 11 6.28 25.85 10.22
CA PRO A 11 5.71 24.92 11.20
C PRO A 11 6.76 23.98 11.77
N THR A 12 6.44 23.36 12.88
CA THR A 12 7.26 22.29 13.47
C THR A 12 6.79 20.94 12.93
N TYR A 13 7.73 20.03 12.67
CA TYR A 13 7.38 18.66 12.30
C TYR A 13 6.64 17.96 13.45
N ALA A 14 5.54 17.31 13.13
CA ALA A 14 4.77 16.45 14.02
C ALA A 14 4.22 15.29 13.18
N SER A 15 4.63 14.04 13.49
CA SER A 15 4.25 12.86 12.71
C SER A 15 2.74 12.69 12.60
N ALA A 16 2.24 12.40 11.40
CA ALA A 16 0.88 11.96 11.14
C ALA A 16 0.93 10.47 10.74
N ASP A 17 0.49 9.60 11.65
CA ASP A 17 0.74 8.15 11.57
C ASP A 17 -0.44 7.36 10.97
N SER A 18 -1.57 8.02 10.75
CA SER A 18 -2.81 7.40 10.28
C SER A 18 -3.27 8.06 8.97
N ASN A 19 -2.53 7.81 7.90
CA ASN A 19 -2.83 8.30 6.56
C ASN A 19 -3.20 7.15 5.61
N PRO A 20 -3.98 7.41 4.53
CA PRO A 20 -4.31 6.39 3.54
C PRO A 20 -3.08 5.74 2.89
N LEU A 21 -3.23 4.52 2.38
CA LEU A 21 -2.26 3.79 1.57
C LEU A 21 -0.95 3.43 2.30
N MET A 22 -0.93 3.43 3.62
CA MET A 22 0.23 3.05 4.43
C MET A 22 -0.17 2.48 5.79
N GLY A 23 0.80 1.94 6.53
CA GLY A 23 0.60 1.49 7.90
C GLY A 23 0.22 0.02 8.01
N PHE A 24 -0.59 -0.34 9.00
CA PHE A 24 -1.05 -1.72 9.14
C PHE A 24 -2.23 -2.02 8.20
N ALA A 25 -2.16 -3.18 7.54
CA ALA A 25 -3.22 -3.70 6.68
C ALA A 25 -3.94 -4.84 7.43
N ALA A 26 -5.04 -4.48 8.09
CA ALA A 26 -5.82 -5.40 8.92
C ALA A 26 -6.64 -6.36 8.05
N ALA A 27 -6.85 -7.60 8.51
CA ALA A 27 -7.71 -8.55 7.80
C ALA A 27 -9.10 -7.96 7.55
N ALA A 28 -9.54 -7.91 6.30
CA ALA A 28 -10.77 -7.22 5.89
C ALA A 28 -12.04 -7.88 6.44
N ASP A 29 -11.99 -9.18 6.76
CA ASP A 29 -13.08 -9.93 7.38
C ASP A 29 -13.20 -9.65 8.89
N SER A 30 -12.26 -8.91 9.49
CA SER A 30 -12.26 -8.55 10.90
C SER A 30 -13.46 -7.65 11.25
N LYS A 31 -14.05 -7.92 12.43
CA LYS A 31 -15.15 -7.11 12.98
C LYS A 31 -14.67 -5.88 13.74
N SER A 32 -13.41 -5.87 14.18
CA SER A 32 -12.81 -4.83 15.01
C SER A 32 -11.48 -4.39 14.42
N THR A 33 -11.52 -3.45 13.49
CA THR A 33 -10.35 -2.75 12.97
C THR A 33 -10.22 -1.44 13.74
N ALA A 34 -9.02 -1.09 14.17
CA ALA A 34 -8.78 0.20 14.79
C ALA A 34 -9.07 1.36 13.80
N GLU A 35 -9.52 2.51 14.31
CA GLU A 35 -9.86 3.66 13.45
C GLU A 35 -8.65 4.19 12.68
N ASP A 36 -7.47 4.08 13.25
CA ASP A 36 -6.20 4.51 12.68
C ASP A 36 -5.58 3.54 11.66
N GLU A 37 -6.16 2.35 11.47
CA GLU A 37 -5.77 1.43 10.40
C GLU A 37 -6.47 1.83 9.10
N GLN A 38 -5.70 2.34 8.12
CA GLN A 38 -6.23 2.89 6.86
C GLN A 38 -6.20 1.89 5.71
N LEU A 39 -5.58 0.73 5.90
CA LEU A 39 -5.57 -0.37 4.95
C LEU A 39 -6.30 -1.58 5.51
N VAL A 40 -6.95 -2.33 4.61
CA VAL A 40 -7.50 -3.65 4.90
C VAL A 40 -6.89 -4.68 3.95
N TYR A 41 -6.74 -5.92 4.43
CA TYR A 41 -6.14 -7.01 3.68
C TYR A 41 -7.20 -8.04 3.31
N ILE A 42 -7.36 -8.29 2.03
CA ILE A 42 -8.34 -9.22 1.47
C ILE A 42 -7.62 -10.49 1.05
N ASP A 43 -7.88 -11.58 1.78
CA ASP A 43 -7.53 -12.92 1.37
C ASP A 43 -8.73 -13.58 0.69
N VAL A 44 -8.51 -14.09 -0.53
CA VAL A 44 -9.54 -14.82 -1.26
C VAL A 44 -8.95 -16.07 -1.92
N THR A 45 -9.57 -17.22 -1.69
CA THR A 45 -9.21 -18.43 -2.41
C THR A 45 -9.98 -18.55 -3.72
N TRP A 46 -9.41 -19.24 -4.70
CA TRP A 46 -10.10 -19.43 -5.97
C TRP A 46 -11.42 -20.22 -5.80
N ALA A 47 -11.44 -21.19 -4.88
CA ALA A 47 -12.66 -21.95 -4.56
C ALA A 47 -13.81 -21.04 -4.09
N GLU A 48 -13.52 -20.00 -3.32
CA GLU A 48 -14.50 -19.02 -2.89
C GLU A 48 -14.92 -18.09 -4.01
N TRP A 49 -13.97 -17.67 -4.86
CA TRP A 49 -14.19 -16.71 -5.93
C TRP A 49 -15.03 -17.28 -7.07
N GLU A 50 -14.77 -18.55 -7.48
CA GLU A 50 -15.39 -19.17 -8.64
C GLU A 50 -15.93 -20.58 -8.30
N PRO A 51 -16.96 -20.69 -7.44
CA PRO A 51 -17.50 -22.00 -6.99
C PRO A 51 -18.04 -22.88 -8.12
N GLN A 52 -18.43 -22.29 -9.24
CA GLN A 52 -18.83 -22.96 -10.46
C GLN A 52 -18.15 -22.29 -11.65
N GLU A 53 -17.77 -23.06 -12.68
CA GLU A 53 -17.06 -22.55 -13.84
C GLU A 53 -17.77 -21.33 -14.46
N GLY A 54 -17.04 -20.21 -14.59
CA GLY A 54 -17.54 -18.95 -15.12
C GLY A 54 -18.52 -18.19 -14.22
N THR A 55 -18.73 -18.66 -12.98
CA THR A 55 -19.64 -18.00 -12.01
C THR A 55 -18.82 -17.44 -10.85
N PHE A 56 -18.61 -16.12 -10.84
CA PHE A 56 -17.82 -15.43 -9.82
C PHE A 56 -18.70 -14.91 -8.70
N ASP A 57 -18.41 -15.30 -7.45
CA ASP A 57 -19.23 -14.93 -6.29
C ASP A 57 -18.79 -13.60 -5.68
N ILE A 58 -19.08 -12.52 -6.41
CA ILE A 58 -18.83 -11.14 -5.96
C ILE A 58 -19.53 -10.87 -4.61
N ALA A 59 -20.75 -11.40 -4.44
CA ALA A 59 -21.52 -11.17 -3.23
C ALA A 59 -20.88 -11.80 -2.01
N LEU A 60 -20.30 -13.01 -2.15
CA LEU A 60 -19.54 -13.64 -1.08
C LEU A 60 -18.27 -12.86 -0.78
N LEU A 61 -17.48 -12.49 -1.79
CA LEU A 61 -16.26 -11.71 -1.65
C LEU A 61 -16.52 -10.42 -0.86
N GLU A 62 -17.50 -9.63 -1.27
CA GLU A 62 -17.81 -8.35 -0.65
C GLU A 62 -18.36 -8.50 0.77
N LYS A 63 -19.25 -9.48 0.99
CA LYS A 63 -19.83 -9.74 2.32
C LYS A 63 -18.81 -10.28 3.31
N LYS A 64 -17.99 -11.27 2.90
CA LYS A 64 -16.95 -11.88 3.75
C LYS A 64 -15.96 -10.83 4.23
N ASN A 65 -15.53 -9.96 3.31
CA ASN A 65 -14.50 -8.96 3.55
C ASN A 65 -15.03 -7.58 3.95
N ASN A 66 -16.32 -7.45 4.27
CA ASN A 66 -16.94 -6.18 4.71
C ASN A 66 -16.69 -4.99 3.76
N ILE A 67 -16.58 -5.22 2.45
CA ILE A 67 -16.12 -4.24 1.47
C ILE A 67 -16.94 -2.95 1.48
N ALA A 68 -18.27 -3.05 1.58
CA ALA A 68 -19.16 -1.88 1.63
C ALA A 68 -18.84 -0.98 2.83
N ARG A 69 -18.48 -1.57 3.98
CA ARG A 69 -18.06 -0.82 5.18
C ARG A 69 -16.76 -0.08 4.93
N TRP A 70 -15.74 -0.77 4.42
CA TRP A 70 -14.41 -0.18 4.24
C TRP A 70 -14.42 0.95 3.22
N ARG A 71 -15.19 0.80 2.13
CA ARG A 71 -15.43 1.89 1.16
C ARG A 71 -16.10 3.09 1.83
N ALA A 72 -17.12 2.86 2.65
CA ALA A 72 -17.83 3.93 3.36
C ALA A 72 -16.96 4.65 4.40
N GLU A 73 -15.97 3.96 4.97
CA GLU A 73 -14.99 4.52 5.90
C GLU A 73 -13.77 5.13 5.18
N GLY A 74 -13.71 5.12 3.84
CA GLY A 74 -12.60 5.66 3.06
C GLY A 74 -11.29 4.86 3.19
N LYS A 75 -11.37 3.60 3.60
CA LYS A 75 -10.19 2.73 3.67
C LYS A 75 -9.86 2.14 2.31
N HIS A 76 -8.59 1.82 2.09
CA HIS A 76 -8.10 1.16 0.88
C HIS A 76 -7.71 -0.29 1.17
N ALA A 77 -7.48 -1.08 0.10
CA ALA A 77 -7.25 -2.51 0.25
C ALA A 77 -5.96 -3.00 -0.40
N VAL A 78 -5.37 -4.00 0.26
CA VAL A 78 -4.42 -4.97 -0.30
C VAL A 78 -5.20 -6.23 -0.63
N LEU A 79 -4.90 -6.93 -1.73
CA LEU A 79 -5.55 -8.18 -2.11
C LEU A 79 -4.50 -9.25 -2.41
N ARG A 80 -4.75 -10.47 -1.91
CA ARG A 80 -4.03 -11.69 -2.27
C ARG A 80 -5.03 -12.75 -2.72
N PHE A 81 -4.90 -13.24 -3.95
CA PHE A 81 -5.71 -14.34 -4.50
C PHE A 81 -4.90 -15.63 -4.45
N MET A 82 -5.44 -16.68 -3.82
CA MET A 82 -4.67 -17.89 -3.49
C MET A 82 -5.28 -19.14 -4.10
N CYS A 83 -4.40 -20.08 -4.49
CA CYS A 83 -4.74 -21.38 -5.04
C CYS A 83 -4.37 -22.55 -4.10
N ASP A 84 -3.58 -22.27 -3.07
CA ASP A 84 -3.08 -23.27 -2.12
C ASP A 84 -2.73 -22.59 -0.79
N VAL A 85 -3.48 -22.90 0.27
CA VAL A 85 -3.29 -22.37 1.63
C VAL A 85 -3.18 -23.55 2.59
N PRO A 86 -1.99 -23.90 3.09
CA PRO A 86 -1.85 -24.95 4.09
C PRO A 86 -2.71 -24.71 5.34
N GLY A 87 -3.48 -25.73 5.76
CA GLY A 87 -4.39 -25.64 6.89
C GLY A 87 -4.31 -26.86 7.82
N ASP A 88 -5.12 -26.85 8.88
CA ASP A 88 -5.14 -27.95 9.86
C ASP A 88 -5.83 -29.21 9.31
N GLU A 89 -6.81 -29.03 8.43
CA GLU A 89 -7.58 -30.10 7.82
C GLU A 89 -7.38 -30.15 6.30
N ALA A 90 -7.50 -31.36 5.71
CA ALA A 90 -7.38 -31.53 4.26
C ALA A 90 -8.51 -30.80 3.53
N HIS A 91 -8.15 -29.93 2.59
CA HIS A 91 -9.06 -29.11 1.79
C HIS A 91 -8.43 -28.74 0.45
N ARG A 92 -9.19 -27.99 -0.39
CA ARG A 92 -8.72 -27.45 -1.65
C ARG A 92 -9.14 -26.00 -1.78
N ASP A 93 -8.19 -25.16 -2.17
CA ASP A 93 -8.40 -23.72 -2.41
C ASP A 93 -8.68 -23.39 -3.87
N ILE A 94 -8.63 -24.41 -4.76
CA ILE A 94 -9.12 -24.32 -6.12
C ILE A 94 -10.55 -24.87 -6.22
N PRO A 95 -11.37 -24.39 -7.22
CA PRO A 95 -12.72 -24.89 -7.40
C PRO A 95 -12.76 -26.39 -7.70
N GLN A 96 -13.81 -27.08 -7.20
CA GLN A 96 -13.98 -28.51 -7.44
C GLN A 96 -14.06 -28.86 -8.92
N TRP A 97 -14.74 -28.04 -9.72
CA TRP A 97 -14.85 -28.23 -11.18
C TRP A 97 -13.47 -28.23 -11.85
N LEU A 98 -12.56 -27.33 -11.43
CA LEU A 98 -11.20 -27.24 -11.97
C LEU A 98 -10.34 -28.46 -11.55
N TYR A 99 -10.47 -28.88 -10.29
CA TYR A 99 -9.83 -30.10 -9.83
C TYR A 99 -10.29 -31.34 -10.63
N ASP A 100 -11.60 -31.45 -10.91
CA ASP A 100 -12.14 -32.56 -11.70
C ASP A 100 -11.62 -32.58 -13.16
N GLU A 101 -11.27 -31.43 -13.70
CA GLU A 101 -10.70 -31.30 -15.05
C GLU A 101 -9.19 -31.52 -15.12
N THR A 102 -8.45 -31.07 -14.11
CA THR A 102 -6.99 -31.13 -14.11
C THR A 102 -6.45 -32.33 -13.34
N GLY A 103 -6.75 -32.45 -12.06
CA GLY A 103 -6.44 -33.58 -11.18
C GLY A 103 -4.98 -34.04 -11.11
N ASP A 104 -4.04 -33.17 -11.55
CA ASP A 104 -2.62 -33.47 -11.76
C ASP A 104 -1.70 -32.88 -10.67
N GLY A 105 -2.27 -32.23 -9.66
CA GLY A 105 -1.57 -31.79 -8.47
C GLY A 105 -1.44 -32.90 -7.42
N ALA A 106 -1.10 -32.54 -6.20
CA ALA A 106 -0.93 -33.47 -5.10
C ALA A 106 -1.61 -32.98 -3.81
N ASP A 107 -2.38 -33.86 -3.16
CA ASP A 107 -2.77 -33.65 -1.76
C ASP A 107 -1.53 -33.81 -0.88
N TYR A 108 -1.38 -32.98 0.16
CA TYR A 108 -0.25 -33.02 1.08
C TYR A 108 -0.68 -32.97 2.55
N ASP A 109 0.17 -33.53 3.40
CA ASP A 109 0.17 -33.44 4.88
C ASP A 109 1.64 -33.32 5.28
N ASN A 110 2.13 -32.09 5.46
CA ASN A 110 3.55 -31.79 5.63
C ASN A 110 3.81 -30.81 6.79
N ALA A 111 5.02 -30.28 6.90
CA ALA A 111 5.41 -29.35 7.95
C ALA A 111 4.64 -28.01 7.93
N TYR A 112 4.06 -27.65 6.78
CA TYR A 112 3.26 -26.42 6.65
C TYR A 112 1.78 -26.65 7.00
N GLY A 113 1.28 -27.89 6.90
CA GLY A 113 -0.11 -28.21 7.11
C GLY A 113 -0.63 -29.20 6.07
N LYS A 114 -1.93 -29.17 5.82
CA LYS A 114 -2.64 -30.02 4.87
C LYS A 114 -3.32 -29.19 3.81
N GLY A 115 -3.34 -29.69 2.58
CA GLY A 115 -3.97 -29.01 1.46
C GLY A 115 -3.78 -29.76 0.15
N TYR A 116 -3.95 -29.06 -0.95
CA TYR A 116 -3.75 -29.54 -2.30
C TYR A 116 -2.93 -28.53 -3.10
N ALA A 117 -1.75 -28.92 -3.56
CA ALA A 117 -0.91 -28.13 -4.44
C ALA A 117 -1.20 -28.50 -5.91
N PRO A 118 -1.76 -27.60 -6.72
CA PRO A 118 -2.03 -27.85 -8.14
C PRO A 118 -0.74 -27.86 -8.97
N ASP A 119 -0.77 -28.50 -10.15
CA ASP A 119 0.26 -28.28 -11.16
C ASP A 119 0.00 -26.96 -11.92
N TYR A 120 0.72 -25.92 -11.51
CA TYR A 120 0.61 -24.59 -12.12
C TYR A 120 1.03 -24.56 -13.60
N SER A 121 1.74 -25.58 -14.12
CA SER A 121 2.13 -25.69 -15.52
C SER A 121 1.01 -26.18 -16.43
N ASN A 122 -0.07 -26.75 -15.85
CA ASN A 122 -1.20 -27.28 -16.60
C ASN A 122 -1.86 -26.20 -17.47
N ALA A 123 -2.04 -26.47 -18.78
CA ALA A 123 -2.59 -25.50 -19.72
C ALA A 123 -4.06 -25.12 -19.44
N THR A 124 -4.87 -26.08 -18.99
CA THR A 124 -6.28 -25.86 -18.61
C THR A 124 -6.34 -24.99 -17.37
N PHE A 125 -5.52 -25.26 -16.37
CA PHE A 125 -5.39 -24.46 -15.15
C PHE A 125 -5.04 -23.01 -15.47
N ARG A 126 -4.00 -22.77 -16.28
CA ARG A 126 -3.56 -21.43 -16.69
C ARG A 126 -4.63 -20.65 -17.46
N ALA A 127 -5.35 -21.32 -18.36
CA ALA A 127 -6.43 -20.69 -19.10
C ALA A 127 -7.63 -20.32 -18.22
N ALA A 128 -7.98 -21.19 -17.26
CA ALA A 128 -9.01 -20.93 -16.27
C ALA A 128 -8.60 -19.77 -15.34
N HIS A 129 -7.35 -19.78 -14.86
CA HIS A 129 -6.78 -18.73 -14.02
C HIS A 129 -6.84 -17.35 -14.71
N ALA A 130 -6.53 -17.27 -16.00
CA ALA A 130 -6.62 -16.02 -16.77
C ALA A 130 -8.04 -15.43 -16.74
N ARG A 131 -9.09 -16.29 -16.83
CA ARG A 131 -10.49 -15.85 -16.73
C ARG A 131 -10.85 -15.39 -15.32
N ALA A 132 -10.41 -16.14 -14.30
CA ALA A 132 -10.69 -15.83 -12.89
C ALA A 132 -10.07 -14.49 -12.48
N ILE A 133 -8.81 -14.25 -12.84
CA ILE A 133 -8.08 -13.00 -12.55
C ILE A 133 -8.67 -11.83 -13.35
N ALA A 134 -9.04 -12.01 -14.63
CA ALA A 134 -9.69 -10.98 -15.40
C ALA A 134 -11.02 -10.54 -14.78
N ALA A 135 -11.82 -11.48 -14.29
CA ALA A 135 -13.07 -11.18 -13.60
C ALA A 135 -12.86 -10.44 -12.27
N LEU A 136 -11.82 -10.83 -11.51
CA LEU A 136 -11.44 -10.16 -10.27
C LEU A 136 -10.95 -8.73 -10.54
N GLY A 137 -10.17 -8.52 -11.60
CA GLY A 137 -9.76 -7.21 -12.06
C GLY A 137 -10.93 -6.33 -12.51
N ALA A 138 -11.93 -6.91 -13.18
CA ALA A 138 -13.14 -6.19 -13.58
C ALA A 138 -13.98 -5.73 -12.37
N TRP A 139 -14.03 -6.53 -11.29
CA TRP A 139 -14.61 -6.10 -10.01
C TRP A 139 -13.78 -4.96 -9.38
N ALA A 140 -12.47 -5.09 -9.33
CA ALA A 140 -11.58 -4.12 -8.70
C ALA A 140 -11.53 -2.77 -9.43
N SER A 141 -11.77 -2.75 -10.75
CA SER A 141 -11.70 -1.54 -11.58
C SER A 141 -12.91 -0.61 -11.46
N GLN A 142 -13.89 -0.92 -10.61
CA GLN A 142 -15.10 -0.10 -10.43
C GLN A 142 -14.83 1.21 -9.68
N ASP A 143 -13.78 1.24 -8.86
CA ASP A 143 -13.33 2.40 -8.10
C ASP A 143 -11.82 2.28 -7.76
N THR A 144 -11.32 3.13 -6.86
CA THR A 144 -9.91 3.14 -6.41
C THR A 144 -9.71 2.47 -5.04
N PHE A 145 -10.66 1.64 -4.60
CA PHE A 145 -10.59 0.96 -3.31
C PHE A 145 -9.39 0.01 -3.22
N LEU A 146 -9.16 -0.79 -4.28
CA LEU A 146 -8.02 -1.70 -4.33
C LEU A 146 -6.76 -0.96 -4.80
N SER A 147 -5.79 -0.82 -3.92
CA SER A 147 -4.55 -0.07 -4.19
C SER A 147 -3.33 -0.96 -4.40
N TYR A 148 -3.29 -2.12 -3.74
CA TYR A 148 -2.18 -3.05 -3.79
C TYR A 148 -2.66 -4.47 -4.07
N VAL A 149 -1.91 -5.21 -4.91
CA VAL A 149 -2.17 -6.63 -5.19
C VAL A 149 -0.88 -7.41 -5.00
N GLU A 150 -0.84 -8.26 -3.99
CA GLU A 150 0.21 -9.25 -3.84
C GLU A 150 -0.12 -10.47 -4.71
N LEU A 151 0.81 -10.85 -5.58
CA LEU A 151 0.61 -11.96 -6.51
C LEU A 151 0.62 -13.29 -5.76
N GLY A 152 -0.56 -13.76 -5.41
CA GLY A 152 -0.77 -14.88 -4.49
C GLY A 152 -1.14 -16.21 -5.15
N SER A 153 -1.10 -16.35 -6.49
CA SER A 153 -1.61 -17.53 -7.15
C SER A 153 -0.67 -18.74 -7.13
N LEU A 154 0.62 -18.53 -6.93
CA LEU A 154 1.63 -19.59 -7.09
C LEU A 154 2.22 -19.99 -5.72
N GLY A 155 2.26 -21.29 -5.50
CA GLY A 155 2.88 -21.89 -4.31
C GLY A 155 2.01 -21.82 -3.05
N HIS A 156 2.57 -22.35 -1.95
CA HIS A 156 1.91 -22.31 -0.64
C HIS A 156 1.69 -20.87 -0.20
N TRP A 157 0.49 -20.54 0.32
CA TRP A 157 0.01 -19.20 0.68
C TRP A 157 0.13 -18.16 -0.45
N GLY A 158 0.40 -18.62 -1.69
CA GLY A 158 0.70 -17.72 -2.81
C GLY A 158 2.06 -17.06 -2.73
N GLU A 159 3.00 -17.58 -1.96
CA GLU A 159 4.32 -16.99 -1.70
C GLU A 159 5.43 -17.45 -2.67
N TRP A 160 5.05 -18.03 -3.78
CA TRP A 160 5.96 -18.45 -4.87
C TRP A 160 7.01 -19.46 -4.42
N HIS A 161 6.64 -20.39 -3.57
CA HIS A 161 7.45 -21.54 -3.19
C HIS A 161 6.58 -22.77 -2.91
N THR A 162 7.13 -23.95 -3.06
CA THR A 162 6.51 -25.24 -2.72
C THR A 162 7.49 -26.08 -1.92
N LEU A 163 6.96 -26.93 -1.04
CA LEU A 163 7.77 -27.90 -0.28
C LEU A 163 7.92 -29.19 -1.10
N GLU A 164 8.78 -29.18 -2.10
CA GLU A 164 8.96 -30.26 -3.08
C GLU A 164 9.26 -31.63 -2.44
N GLU A 165 10.01 -31.63 -1.31
CA GLU A 165 10.32 -32.86 -0.59
C GLU A 165 9.06 -33.58 -0.10
N SER A 166 7.91 -32.92 0.00
CA SER A 166 6.62 -33.53 0.35
C SER A 166 5.91 -34.21 -0.84
N GLY A 167 6.51 -34.19 -2.05
CA GLY A 167 5.96 -34.81 -3.25
C GLY A 167 4.93 -33.96 -3.98
N VAL A 168 4.82 -32.68 -3.65
CA VAL A 168 3.98 -31.71 -4.39
C VAL A 168 4.68 -31.26 -5.67
N PRO A 169 3.93 -30.76 -6.68
CA PRO A 169 4.53 -30.18 -7.88
C PRO A 169 5.48 -29.03 -7.52
N ALA A 170 6.61 -28.97 -8.21
CA ALA A 170 7.54 -27.85 -8.11
C ALA A 170 6.91 -26.56 -8.63
N MET A 171 7.49 -25.42 -8.26
CA MET A 171 7.17 -24.14 -8.91
C MET A 171 7.34 -24.25 -10.43
N PRO A 172 6.48 -23.65 -11.24
CA PRO A 172 6.59 -23.71 -12.68
C PRO A 172 7.80 -22.95 -13.22
N GLU A 173 8.26 -23.30 -14.43
CA GLU A 173 9.36 -22.56 -15.09
C GLU A 173 9.05 -21.07 -15.27
N GLU A 174 10.09 -20.22 -15.34
CA GLU A 174 9.96 -18.76 -15.39
C GLU A 174 9.00 -18.29 -16.50
N ARG A 175 8.97 -18.95 -17.66
CA ARG A 175 8.03 -18.62 -18.74
C ARG A 175 6.58 -18.73 -18.30
N VAL A 176 6.24 -19.74 -17.51
CA VAL A 176 4.89 -19.94 -16.97
C VAL A 176 4.62 -18.92 -15.86
N CYS A 177 5.56 -18.69 -14.94
CA CYS A 177 5.44 -17.61 -13.95
C CYS A 177 5.16 -16.26 -14.61
N ARG A 178 5.82 -15.94 -15.72
CA ARG A 178 5.61 -14.72 -16.51
C ARG A 178 4.20 -14.64 -17.11
N GLU A 179 3.60 -15.77 -17.50
CA GLU A 179 2.20 -15.79 -17.95
C GLU A 179 1.26 -15.39 -16.83
N TYR A 180 1.44 -15.93 -15.60
CA TYR A 180 0.65 -15.53 -14.42
C TYR A 180 0.83 -14.04 -14.10
N TYR A 181 2.07 -13.55 -14.06
CA TYR A 181 2.32 -12.12 -13.85
C TYR A 181 1.60 -11.24 -14.90
N SER A 182 1.66 -11.61 -16.18
CA SER A 182 1.02 -10.86 -17.26
C SER A 182 -0.51 -10.82 -17.13
N GLN A 183 -1.12 -11.87 -16.58
CA GLN A 183 -2.56 -11.90 -16.30
C GLN A 183 -2.93 -10.87 -15.23
N TYR A 184 -2.15 -10.78 -14.13
CA TYR A 184 -2.34 -9.75 -13.11
C TYR A 184 -2.10 -8.34 -13.65
N GLN A 185 -1.02 -8.14 -14.40
CA GLN A 185 -0.70 -6.83 -14.99
C GLN A 185 -1.84 -6.33 -15.90
N SER A 186 -2.46 -7.24 -16.64
CA SER A 186 -3.59 -6.90 -17.51
C SER A 186 -4.88 -6.64 -16.73
N ALA A 187 -5.08 -7.34 -15.62
CA ALA A 187 -6.32 -7.28 -14.84
C ALA A 187 -6.36 -6.08 -13.88
N PHE A 188 -5.22 -5.63 -13.35
CA PHE A 188 -5.14 -4.60 -12.30
C PHE A 188 -4.28 -3.39 -12.72
N PRO A 189 -4.60 -2.71 -13.84
CA PRO A 189 -3.79 -1.58 -14.31
C PRO A 189 -3.84 -0.36 -13.38
N GLN A 190 -4.80 -0.32 -12.43
CA GLN A 190 -5.00 0.78 -11.48
C GLN A 190 -4.36 0.51 -10.11
N ALA A 191 -3.88 -0.70 -9.84
CA ALA A 191 -3.29 -1.09 -8.56
C ALA A 191 -1.79 -1.40 -8.71
N HIS A 192 -1.03 -1.21 -7.65
CA HIS A 192 0.36 -1.63 -7.62
C HIS A 192 0.45 -3.14 -7.37
N LEU A 193 1.17 -3.83 -8.24
CA LEU A 193 1.45 -5.25 -8.11
C LEU A 193 2.71 -5.46 -7.28
N LEU A 194 2.69 -6.45 -6.37
CA LEU A 194 3.84 -6.81 -5.56
C LEU A 194 4.11 -8.32 -5.69
N THR A 195 5.39 -8.69 -5.74
CA THR A 195 5.84 -10.08 -5.64
C THR A 195 6.70 -10.27 -4.40
N ARG A 196 6.70 -11.49 -3.85
CA ARG A 196 7.46 -11.81 -2.62
C ARG A 196 8.94 -11.48 -2.71
N ARG A 197 9.53 -11.62 -3.88
CA ARG A 197 10.94 -11.33 -4.17
C ARG A 197 11.08 -10.51 -5.45
N ASN A 198 12.28 -10.02 -5.68
CA ASN A 198 12.65 -9.22 -6.85
C ASN A 198 12.83 -10.07 -8.13
N TYR A 199 11.82 -10.88 -8.47
CA TYR A 199 11.82 -11.66 -9.71
C TYR A 199 11.95 -10.73 -10.92
N ALA A 200 12.93 -10.98 -11.80
CA ALA A 200 13.16 -10.16 -12.99
C ALA A 200 11.89 -10.01 -13.84
N LEU A 201 11.08 -11.08 -13.93
CA LEU A 201 9.83 -11.09 -14.67
C LEU A 201 8.78 -10.07 -14.17
N SER A 202 8.86 -9.65 -12.92
CA SER A 202 7.91 -8.72 -12.28
C SER A 202 8.51 -7.34 -12.06
N VAL A 203 9.65 -7.24 -11.38
CA VAL A 203 10.22 -5.93 -11.01
C VAL A 203 10.72 -5.14 -12.22
N ASP A 204 11.24 -5.80 -13.27
CA ASP A 204 11.60 -5.15 -14.53
C ASP A 204 10.37 -4.60 -15.30
N ASN A 205 9.16 -4.96 -14.84
CA ASN A 205 7.88 -4.50 -15.38
C ASN A 205 7.10 -3.62 -14.38
N GLY A 206 7.77 -3.07 -13.37
CA GLY A 206 7.24 -2.07 -12.46
C GLY A 206 6.53 -2.61 -11.22
N ALA A 207 6.61 -3.92 -10.94
CA ALA A 207 6.09 -4.45 -9.69
C ALA A 207 6.96 -4.06 -8.50
N GLY A 208 6.32 -3.82 -7.35
CA GLY A 208 6.97 -3.75 -6.05
C GLY A 208 7.26 -5.14 -5.47
N VAL A 209 7.69 -5.14 -4.23
CA VAL A 209 8.03 -6.39 -3.52
C VAL A 209 7.38 -6.41 -2.13
N TYR A 210 7.21 -7.62 -1.56
CA TYR A 210 6.82 -7.75 -0.16
C TYR A 210 7.69 -8.77 0.57
N ASN A 211 7.88 -8.57 1.88
CA ASN A 211 8.65 -9.45 2.75
C ASN A 211 7.72 -10.21 3.70
N ASP A 212 7.56 -11.51 3.50
CA ASP A 212 6.77 -12.41 4.34
C ASP A 212 7.47 -12.79 5.67
N MET A 213 8.75 -12.38 5.84
CA MET A 213 9.58 -12.68 7.01
C MET A 213 9.99 -11.42 7.78
N THR A 214 9.21 -10.35 7.71
CA THR A 214 9.48 -9.10 8.42
C THR A 214 9.64 -9.35 9.93
N GLY A 215 10.67 -8.75 10.54
CA GLY A 215 11.00 -8.93 11.96
C GLY A 215 12.02 -10.03 12.23
N SER A 216 12.20 -11.00 11.33
CA SER A 216 13.36 -11.90 11.35
C SER A 216 14.57 -11.18 10.75
N SER A 217 15.65 -11.06 11.54
CA SER A 217 16.85 -10.36 11.08
C SER A 217 17.55 -11.08 9.94
N ASP A 218 17.75 -12.38 10.08
CA ASP A 218 18.49 -13.17 9.09
C ASP A 218 17.75 -13.23 7.76
N ASP A 219 16.44 -13.54 7.80
CA ASP A 219 15.63 -13.66 6.59
C ASP A 219 15.42 -12.31 5.89
N THR A 220 15.20 -11.23 6.66
CA THR A 220 15.05 -9.89 6.08
C THR A 220 16.35 -9.38 5.48
N LEU A 221 17.50 -9.63 6.12
CA LEU A 221 18.81 -9.26 5.57
C LEU A 221 19.13 -10.07 4.30
N GLU A 222 18.81 -11.35 4.26
CA GLU A 222 18.92 -12.16 3.05
C GLU A 222 18.03 -11.59 1.92
N TRP A 223 16.75 -11.27 2.23
CA TRP A 223 15.82 -10.68 1.29
C TRP A 223 16.33 -9.34 0.72
N LEU A 224 16.89 -8.46 1.57
CA LEU A 224 17.53 -7.21 1.15
C LEU A 224 18.78 -7.45 0.30
N ALA A 225 19.58 -8.46 0.66
CA ALA A 225 20.78 -8.82 -0.11
C ALA A 225 20.43 -9.29 -1.54
N TRP A 226 19.33 -10.03 -1.72
CA TRP A 226 18.83 -10.39 -3.04
C TRP A 226 18.36 -9.19 -3.84
N GLN A 227 17.70 -8.21 -3.21
CA GLN A 227 17.32 -6.96 -3.89
C GLN A 227 18.55 -6.16 -4.34
N LEU A 228 19.60 -6.12 -3.53
CA LEU A 228 20.83 -5.42 -3.87
C LEU A 228 21.62 -6.11 -4.99
N ALA A 229 21.77 -7.43 -4.90
CA ALA A 229 22.67 -8.18 -5.78
C ALA A 229 21.99 -8.74 -7.03
N GLY A 230 20.67 -9.03 -6.98
CA GLY A 230 20.02 -9.86 -7.99
C GLY A 230 20.64 -11.26 -8.06
N GLY A 231 20.47 -11.94 -9.17
CA GLY A 231 21.07 -13.25 -9.42
C GLY A 231 20.08 -14.24 -10.03
N SER A 232 20.25 -15.53 -9.72
CA SER A 232 19.31 -16.58 -10.11
C SER A 232 19.23 -17.67 -9.04
N GLN A 233 18.11 -18.37 -9.01
CA GLN A 233 17.89 -19.52 -8.15
C GLN A 233 17.50 -20.72 -9.02
N GLU A 234 18.15 -21.87 -8.82
CA GLU A 234 17.70 -23.13 -9.39
C GLU A 234 16.41 -23.58 -8.71
N VAL A 235 15.42 -23.93 -9.51
CA VAL A 235 14.14 -24.48 -9.09
C VAL A 235 13.89 -25.70 -9.96
N ALA A 236 13.93 -26.91 -9.38
CA ALA A 236 13.90 -28.14 -10.16
C ALA A 236 14.99 -28.18 -11.26
N ASP A 237 14.61 -28.20 -12.53
CA ASP A 237 15.53 -28.27 -13.69
C ASP A 237 15.71 -26.93 -14.41
N TYR A 238 15.32 -25.81 -13.84
CA TYR A 238 15.40 -24.46 -14.45
C TYR A 238 15.79 -23.38 -13.44
N GLU A 239 16.13 -22.20 -13.95
CA GLU A 239 16.50 -21.04 -13.15
C GLU A 239 15.38 -20.00 -13.18
N ILE A 240 15.17 -19.33 -12.04
CA ILE A 240 14.37 -18.10 -11.91
C ILE A 240 15.34 -16.95 -11.69
N ALA A 241 15.24 -15.90 -12.51
CA ALA A 241 16.10 -14.74 -12.43
C ALA A 241 15.56 -13.68 -11.45
N TYR A 242 16.48 -13.02 -10.75
CA TYR A 242 16.23 -11.90 -9.86
C TYR A 242 16.98 -10.67 -10.37
N SER A 243 16.29 -9.54 -10.55
CA SER A 243 16.94 -8.28 -10.90
C SER A 243 17.43 -7.51 -9.68
N PRO A 244 18.61 -6.86 -9.73
CA PRO A 244 19.02 -5.93 -8.69
C PRO A 244 18.11 -4.71 -8.70
N VAL A 245 17.55 -4.35 -7.54
CA VAL A 245 16.51 -3.30 -7.39
C VAL A 245 16.68 -2.53 -6.08
N GLU A 246 17.90 -2.10 -5.77
CA GLU A 246 18.24 -1.39 -4.53
C GLU A 246 17.27 -0.23 -4.21
N ASP A 247 16.86 0.52 -5.22
CA ASP A 247 16.00 1.70 -5.10
C ASP A 247 14.55 1.47 -5.56
N ILE A 248 14.05 0.23 -5.56
CA ILE A 248 12.69 -0.09 -6.04
C ILE A 248 11.63 0.74 -5.33
N TRP A 249 11.82 1.03 -4.04
CA TRP A 249 10.94 1.82 -3.20
C TRP A 249 10.70 3.26 -3.71
N ARG A 250 11.53 3.76 -4.62
CA ARG A 250 11.31 5.08 -5.25
C ARG A 250 10.19 5.07 -6.27
N THR A 251 9.88 3.91 -6.85
CA THR A 251 8.94 3.79 -7.98
C THR A 251 7.80 2.81 -7.74
N ALA A 252 7.97 1.89 -6.78
CA ALA A 252 6.99 0.87 -6.48
C ALA A 252 6.95 0.54 -4.97
N PRO A 253 5.79 0.19 -4.41
CA PRO A 253 5.65 -0.04 -2.98
C PRO A 253 6.42 -1.27 -2.50
N VAL A 254 6.84 -1.19 -1.23
CA VAL A 254 7.38 -2.32 -0.47
C VAL A 254 6.38 -2.66 0.62
N GLY A 255 5.77 -3.83 0.52
CA GLY A 255 4.88 -4.39 1.52
C GLY A 255 5.57 -5.43 2.39
N GLY A 256 4.85 -5.97 3.34
CA GLY A 256 5.32 -7.10 4.14
C GLY A 256 4.32 -7.56 5.17
N GLU A 257 4.69 -8.62 5.87
CA GLU A 257 3.99 -9.11 7.05
C GLU A 257 5.00 -9.59 8.10
N PHE A 258 4.66 -9.44 9.37
CA PHE A 258 5.52 -9.99 10.42
C PHE A 258 5.57 -11.51 10.33
N THR A 259 6.78 -12.06 10.48
CA THR A 259 6.93 -13.52 10.50
C THR A 259 6.17 -14.17 11.66
N SER A 260 5.57 -15.33 11.40
CA SER A 260 4.95 -16.15 12.44
C SER A 260 5.97 -17.01 13.20
N SER A 261 7.23 -17.06 12.75
CA SER A 261 8.29 -17.87 13.39
C SER A 261 8.88 -17.20 14.65
N LEU A 262 8.56 -15.93 14.90
CA LEU A 262 8.99 -15.18 16.08
C LEU A 262 7.78 -14.67 16.88
N ASP A 263 7.98 -14.56 18.19
CA ASP A 263 6.96 -13.95 19.07
C ASP A 263 6.79 -12.45 18.78
N MET A 264 5.54 -12.00 18.63
CA MET A 264 5.21 -10.60 18.34
C MET A 264 5.70 -9.66 19.45
N GLY A 265 5.56 -10.07 20.71
CA GLY A 265 6.06 -9.29 21.85
C GLY A 265 7.57 -9.14 21.86
N TYR A 266 8.31 -10.14 21.40
CA TYR A 266 9.77 -10.05 21.20
C TYR A 266 10.11 -9.02 20.12
N MET A 267 9.47 -9.10 18.95
CA MET A 267 9.74 -8.18 17.83
C MET A 267 9.40 -6.72 18.18
N LEU A 268 8.34 -6.49 18.95
CA LEU A 268 7.88 -5.16 19.37
C LEU A 268 8.47 -4.67 20.70
N GLY A 269 9.15 -5.54 21.44
CA GLY A 269 9.76 -5.27 22.75
C GLY A 269 11.27 -5.31 22.72
N ASP A 270 11.84 -6.42 23.15
CA ASP A 270 13.29 -6.57 23.31
C ASP A 270 14.07 -6.36 22.00
N ASN A 271 13.47 -6.69 20.85
CA ASN A 271 14.07 -6.56 19.52
C ASN A 271 13.62 -5.32 18.74
N ILE A 272 12.87 -4.40 19.33
CA ILE A 272 12.22 -3.28 18.61
C ILE A 272 13.23 -2.43 17.81
N VAL A 273 14.41 -2.17 18.34
CA VAL A 273 15.43 -1.36 17.65
C VAL A 273 15.87 -2.02 16.34
N GLN A 274 16.07 -3.34 16.36
CA GLN A 274 16.42 -4.11 15.18
C GLN A 274 15.23 -4.16 14.20
N THR A 275 14.04 -4.40 14.70
CA THR A 275 12.80 -4.39 13.88
C THR A 275 12.65 -3.07 13.13
N LEU A 276 12.76 -1.93 13.81
CA LEU A 276 12.67 -0.61 13.18
C LEU A 276 13.80 -0.35 12.18
N SER A 277 15.02 -0.83 12.48
CA SER A 277 16.15 -0.71 11.55
C SER A 277 15.89 -1.46 10.24
N LEU A 278 15.39 -2.68 10.32
CA LEU A 278 15.04 -3.50 9.15
C LEU A 278 13.90 -2.89 8.33
N LEU A 279 12.84 -2.42 9.00
CA LEU A 279 11.72 -1.74 8.34
C LEU A 279 12.18 -0.47 7.60
N ARG A 280 13.05 0.32 8.22
CA ARG A 280 13.64 1.51 7.59
C ARG A 280 14.50 1.15 6.38
N ALA A 281 15.36 0.13 6.50
CA ALA A 281 16.19 -0.34 5.40
C ALA A 281 15.38 -0.94 4.24
N SER A 282 14.18 -1.46 4.53
CA SER A 282 13.25 -2.00 3.54
C SER A 282 12.38 -0.92 2.90
N HIS A 283 12.38 0.33 3.39
CA HIS A 283 11.44 1.38 2.96
C HIS A 283 9.98 0.93 2.99
N MET A 284 9.59 0.25 4.10
CA MET A 284 8.31 -0.44 4.22
C MET A 284 7.12 0.54 4.18
N THR A 285 6.19 0.28 3.28
CA THR A 285 4.96 1.08 3.11
C THR A 285 3.84 0.59 4.03
N PHE A 286 3.60 -0.73 4.04
CA PHE A 286 2.55 -1.35 4.84
C PHE A 286 2.97 -2.72 5.37
N ILE A 287 2.29 -3.17 6.43
CA ILE A 287 2.45 -4.50 7.04
C ILE A 287 1.08 -5.14 7.24
N GLY A 288 0.86 -6.31 6.66
CA GLY A 288 -0.31 -7.16 6.82
C GLY A 288 -0.25 -8.38 5.90
N PRO A 289 -1.09 -9.40 6.16
CA PRO A 289 -2.15 -9.50 7.17
C PRO A 289 -1.68 -9.88 8.59
N HIS A 290 -0.40 -10.30 8.77
CA HIS A 290 0.17 -10.56 10.08
C HIS A 290 0.85 -9.29 10.61
N TYR A 291 0.16 -8.61 11.53
CA TYR A 291 0.54 -7.33 12.12
C TYR A 291 0.22 -7.30 13.64
N PRO A 292 0.69 -6.31 14.42
CA PRO A 292 0.37 -6.20 15.83
C PRO A 292 -1.13 -6.03 16.07
N LYS A 293 -1.77 -7.02 16.70
CA LYS A 293 -3.20 -7.02 17.04
C LYS A 293 -3.44 -7.53 18.45
N GLY A 294 -4.68 -7.41 18.96
CA GLY A 294 -5.05 -7.84 20.30
C GLY A 294 -4.25 -7.07 21.35
N GLU A 295 -3.57 -7.76 22.26
CA GLU A 295 -2.76 -7.15 23.32
C GLU A 295 -1.56 -6.33 22.83
N TYR A 296 -1.11 -6.57 21.59
CA TYR A 296 0.01 -5.85 20.99
C TYR A 296 -0.39 -4.59 20.22
N ALA A 297 -1.67 -4.41 19.89
CA ALA A 297 -2.14 -3.31 19.04
C ALA A 297 -1.75 -1.92 19.56
N GLU A 298 -1.87 -1.72 20.88
CA GLU A 298 -1.56 -0.46 21.57
C GLU A 298 -0.20 -0.48 22.29
N SER A 299 0.67 -1.45 21.97
CA SER A 299 2.02 -1.50 22.57
C SER A 299 2.88 -0.33 22.05
N ALA A 300 3.84 0.10 22.88
CA ALA A 300 4.80 1.13 22.46
C ALA A 300 5.54 0.76 21.16
N GLY A 301 5.88 -0.52 21.01
CA GLY A 301 6.52 -1.02 19.78
C GLY A 301 5.60 -0.94 18.55
N ALA A 302 4.32 -1.25 18.69
CA ALA A 302 3.36 -1.11 17.59
C ALA A 302 3.20 0.36 17.15
N HIS A 303 3.11 1.29 18.10
CA HIS A 303 3.12 2.73 17.78
C HIS A 303 4.40 3.19 17.09
N MET A 304 5.57 2.69 17.53
CA MET A 304 6.85 3.01 16.88
C MET A 304 6.92 2.47 15.45
N VAL A 305 6.42 1.26 15.21
CA VAL A 305 6.33 0.66 13.86
C VAL A 305 5.38 1.47 12.99
N ARG A 306 4.15 1.75 13.46
CA ARG A 306 3.17 2.56 12.73
C ARG A 306 3.74 3.94 12.36
N GLY A 307 4.40 4.60 13.31
CA GLY A 307 5.06 5.90 13.11
C GLY A 307 6.22 5.88 12.12
N LEU A 308 6.74 4.70 11.76
CA LEU A 308 7.83 4.55 10.78
C LEU A 308 7.30 4.26 9.36
N LEU A 309 6.21 3.46 9.21
CA LEU A 309 5.74 2.97 7.92
C LEU A 309 5.27 4.09 6.99
N GLY A 310 5.61 3.98 5.69
CA GLY A 310 5.07 4.83 4.63
C GLY A 310 5.62 6.24 4.59
N TYR A 311 4.78 7.18 4.18
CA TYR A 311 5.15 8.57 3.91
C TYR A 311 4.82 9.52 5.07
N ARG A 312 5.53 10.66 5.13
CA ARG A 312 5.32 11.78 6.08
C ARG A 312 5.46 13.10 5.34
N LEU A 313 4.41 13.47 4.60
CA LEU A 313 4.38 14.70 3.81
C LEU A 313 4.16 15.91 4.71
N TRP A 314 4.85 17.01 4.45
CA TRP A 314 4.63 18.28 5.12
C TRP A 314 5.20 19.47 4.34
N VAL A 315 4.87 20.69 4.81
CA VAL A 315 5.34 21.96 4.23
C VAL A 315 6.21 22.67 5.27
N PRO A 316 7.55 22.43 5.29
CA PRO A 316 8.45 23.06 6.26
C PRO A 316 8.57 24.58 6.12
N GLU A 317 8.22 25.15 4.97
CA GLU A 317 8.24 26.60 4.75
C GLU A 317 7.14 27.03 3.78
N LEU A 318 6.35 28.00 4.21
CA LEU A 318 5.40 28.76 3.41
C LEU A 318 5.89 30.21 3.36
N ASP A 319 6.21 30.74 2.18
CA ASP A 319 6.56 32.15 1.95
C ASP A 319 5.47 32.80 1.11
N VAL A 320 4.88 33.88 1.63
CA VAL A 320 3.81 34.65 0.99
C VAL A 320 4.29 36.04 0.76
N ARG A 321 4.28 36.51 -0.50
CA ARG A 321 4.71 37.86 -0.91
C ARG A 321 3.60 38.55 -1.66
N PHE A 322 3.22 39.74 -1.19
CA PHE A 322 2.26 40.55 -1.90
C PHE A 322 2.93 41.35 -3.03
N ASP A 323 2.45 41.13 -4.26
CA ASP A 323 2.82 41.93 -5.42
C ASP A 323 1.76 43.04 -5.64
N ALA A 324 2.15 44.28 -5.41
CA ALA A 324 1.28 45.45 -5.53
C ALA A 324 0.89 45.75 -7.00
N LEU A 325 1.67 45.30 -7.99
CA LEU A 325 1.39 45.54 -9.41
C LEU A 325 0.28 44.62 -9.92
N THR A 326 0.39 43.34 -9.60
CA THR A 326 -0.61 42.30 -9.98
C THR A 326 -1.77 42.25 -8.99
N ARG A 327 -1.59 42.74 -7.77
CA ARG A 327 -2.49 42.63 -6.63
C ARG A 327 -2.75 41.14 -6.29
N CYS A 328 -1.70 40.35 -6.35
CA CYS A 328 -1.72 38.91 -5.98
C CYS A 328 -0.78 38.65 -4.80
N TRP A 329 -1.04 37.57 -4.11
CA TRP A 329 -0.03 36.88 -3.30
C TRP A 329 0.72 35.87 -4.16
N ASP A 330 2.03 36.03 -4.22
CA ASP A 330 2.93 34.98 -4.71
C ASP A 330 3.27 34.07 -3.55
N ILE A 331 2.70 32.90 -3.58
CA ILE A 331 2.85 31.85 -2.55
C ILE A 331 3.91 30.86 -3.01
N THR A 332 4.92 30.64 -2.17
CA THR A 332 5.94 29.61 -2.37
C THR A 332 5.89 28.62 -1.22
N MET A 333 5.70 27.35 -1.52
CA MET A 333 5.66 26.24 -0.55
C MET A 333 6.83 25.30 -0.82
N LYS A 334 7.57 24.97 0.22
CA LYS A 334 8.50 23.84 0.18
C LYS A 334 7.77 22.62 0.65
N TRP A 335 7.71 21.59 -0.17
CA TRP A 335 7.11 20.30 0.16
C TRP A 335 8.21 19.29 0.45
N ARG A 336 8.02 18.47 1.45
CA ARG A 336 8.98 17.46 1.87
C ARG A 336 8.29 16.19 2.35
N ASN A 337 8.95 15.05 2.16
CA ASN A 337 8.59 13.78 2.75
C ASN A 337 9.69 13.33 3.72
N ASP A 338 9.37 13.15 5.00
CA ASP A 338 10.27 12.62 6.03
C ASP A 338 9.89 11.17 6.43
N GLY A 339 9.01 10.52 5.66
CA GLY A 339 8.69 9.10 5.76
C GLY A 339 9.71 8.24 5.02
N VAL A 340 9.66 6.93 5.25
CA VAL A 340 10.59 5.97 4.63
C VAL A 340 10.23 5.61 3.19
N ALA A 341 9.03 5.95 2.72
CA ALA A 341 8.53 5.67 1.39
C ALA A 341 7.72 6.86 0.84
N PRO A 342 7.56 7.02 -0.47
CA PRO A 342 6.66 8.01 -1.04
C PRO A 342 5.18 7.58 -0.91
N LEU A 343 4.26 8.52 -1.18
CA LEU A 343 2.87 8.19 -1.48
C LEU A 343 2.78 7.75 -2.94
N TYR A 344 2.59 6.47 -3.22
CA TYR A 344 2.55 5.91 -4.58
C TYR A 344 1.24 6.19 -5.32
N ALA A 345 0.66 7.37 -5.10
CA ALA A 345 -0.56 7.80 -5.77
C ALA A 345 -0.48 9.29 -6.06
N ASP A 346 -0.75 9.67 -7.31
CA ASP A 346 -0.75 11.07 -7.73
C ASP A 346 -2.11 11.71 -7.47
N TRP A 347 -2.47 11.77 -6.19
CA TRP A 347 -3.70 12.40 -5.75
C TRP A 347 -3.62 13.92 -5.92
N ALA A 348 -4.75 14.52 -6.28
CA ALA A 348 -4.82 15.97 -6.50
C ALA A 348 -4.54 16.73 -5.21
N VAL A 349 -3.63 17.71 -5.29
CA VAL A 349 -3.33 18.65 -4.21
C VAL A 349 -3.97 19.99 -4.54
N THR A 350 -4.82 20.49 -3.66
CA THR A 350 -5.53 21.75 -3.83
C THR A 350 -5.07 22.76 -2.77
N LEU A 351 -4.66 23.94 -3.22
CA LEU A 351 -4.49 25.12 -2.36
C LEU A 351 -5.84 25.79 -2.18
N GLU A 352 -6.23 26.06 -0.95
CA GLU A 352 -7.40 26.89 -0.64
C GLU A 352 -7.04 28.12 0.16
N VAL A 353 -7.76 29.21 -0.12
CA VAL A 353 -7.83 30.38 0.78
C VAL A 353 -9.28 30.56 1.20
N ARG A 354 -9.50 30.58 2.51
CA ARG A 354 -10.82 30.76 3.12
C ARG A 354 -10.87 32.11 3.84
N ASP A 355 -12.02 32.76 3.84
CA ASP A 355 -12.25 33.96 4.62
C ASP A 355 -12.51 33.64 6.12
N ALA A 356 -12.71 34.67 6.93
CA ALA A 356 -12.97 34.56 8.36
C ALA A 356 -14.25 33.76 8.71
N SER A 357 -15.16 33.55 7.76
CA SER A 357 -16.35 32.72 7.93
C SER A 357 -16.10 31.24 7.59
N GLY A 358 -14.94 30.92 7.02
CA GLY A 358 -14.59 29.58 6.50
C GLY A 358 -15.07 29.33 5.06
N GLU A 359 -15.62 30.37 4.37
CA GLU A 359 -16.00 30.24 2.96
C GLU A 359 -14.75 30.24 2.07
N VAL A 360 -14.69 29.28 1.12
CA VAL A 360 -13.60 29.22 0.13
C VAL A 360 -13.69 30.43 -0.80
N VAL A 361 -12.68 31.27 -0.78
CA VAL A 361 -12.57 32.48 -1.59
C VAL A 361 -11.73 32.26 -2.83
N TYR A 362 -10.81 31.32 -2.74
CA TYR A 362 -9.93 30.92 -3.83
C TYR A 362 -9.53 29.47 -3.65
N ASP A 363 -9.53 28.72 -4.74
CA ASP A 363 -8.95 27.40 -4.82
C ASP A 363 -8.17 27.20 -6.13
N ALA A 364 -7.14 26.37 -6.08
CA ALA A 364 -6.37 25.98 -7.27
C ALA A 364 -5.65 24.65 -7.06
N ALA A 365 -5.62 23.83 -8.10
CA ALA A 365 -4.78 22.63 -8.12
C ALA A 365 -3.30 23.05 -8.16
N LEU A 366 -2.49 22.40 -7.32
CA LEU A 366 -1.04 22.58 -7.29
C LEU A 366 -0.37 21.60 -8.25
N PRO A 367 0.66 22.04 -9.00
CA PRO A 367 1.43 21.18 -9.90
C PRO A 367 2.46 20.37 -9.10
N LEU A 368 1.99 19.45 -8.26
CA LEU A 368 2.81 18.59 -7.41
C LEU A 368 2.47 17.12 -7.72
N VAL A 369 3.49 16.33 -8.02
CA VAL A 369 3.41 14.89 -8.16
C VAL A 369 3.87 14.28 -6.84
N LEU A 370 2.94 13.70 -6.09
CA LEU A 370 3.22 13.23 -4.72
C LEU A 370 4.15 12.02 -4.70
N SER A 371 4.09 11.16 -5.72
CA SER A 371 4.96 10.00 -5.87
C SER A 371 6.44 10.34 -6.11
N ASP A 372 6.73 11.57 -6.56
CA ASP A 372 8.10 12.04 -6.72
C ASP A 372 8.75 12.48 -5.39
N LEU A 373 7.95 12.69 -4.33
CA LEU A 373 8.44 13.08 -3.01
C LEU A 373 8.97 11.87 -2.24
N CYS A 374 10.20 11.49 -2.49
CA CYS A 374 10.91 10.43 -1.77
C CYS A 374 11.49 10.90 -0.43
N ASP A 375 11.99 9.95 0.39
CA ASP A 375 12.57 10.20 1.71
C ASP A 375 13.62 11.33 1.69
N GLY A 376 13.36 12.39 2.46
CA GLY A 376 14.24 13.57 2.63
C GLY A 376 14.29 14.53 1.43
N GLU A 377 13.60 14.26 0.34
CA GLU A 377 13.57 15.14 -0.83
C GLU A 377 12.62 16.31 -0.62
N GLU A 378 13.02 17.48 -1.15
CA GLU A 378 12.27 18.74 -1.04
C GLU A 378 11.93 19.29 -2.43
N PHE A 379 10.66 19.64 -2.64
CA PHE A 379 10.17 20.27 -3.86
C PHE A 379 9.60 21.66 -3.56
N THR A 380 9.82 22.60 -4.46
CA THR A 380 9.27 23.94 -4.36
C THR A 380 8.09 24.11 -5.31
N VAL A 381 6.93 24.41 -4.76
CA VAL A 381 5.70 24.67 -5.50
C VAL A 381 5.33 26.14 -5.36
N LYS A 382 4.86 26.76 -6.43
CA LYS A 382 4.45 28.17 -6.45
C LYS A 382 3.02 28.30 -6.95
N ALA A 383 2.30 29.25 -6.33
CA ALA A 383 0.97 29.65 -6.75
C ALA A 383 0.85 31.18 -6.67
N SER A 384 -0.02 31.76 -7.49
CA SER A 384 -0.35 33.18 -7.41
C SER A 384 -1.84 33.33 -7.13
N VAL A 385 -2.18 33.92 -5.99
CA VAL A 385 -3.54 34.06 -5.49
C VAL A 385 -4.00 35.49 -5.56
N PRO A 386 -5.08 35.82 -6.28
CA PRO A 386 -5.62 37.17 -6.30
C PRO A 386 -6.00 37.66 -4.91
N PHE A 387 -5.60 38.88 -4.56
CA PHE A 387 -5.94 39.44 -3.27
C PHE A 387 -7.41 39.86 -3.22
N ASP A 388 -8.15 39.40 -2.21
CA ASP A 388 -9.56 39.71 -1.96
C ASP A 388 -9.69 40.63 -0.72
N GLN A 389 -10.66 41.57 -0.73
CA GLN A 389 -10.90 42.49 0.37
C GLN A 389 -11.34 41.77 1.66
N ARG A 390 -11.95 40.59 1.55
CA ARG A 390 -12.38 39.75 2.69
C ARG A 390 -11.20 39.32 3.57
N TYR A 391 -9.99 39.25 3.04
CA TYR A 391 -8.79 38.90 3.83
C TYR A 391 -8.43 39.94 4.92
N TRP A 392 -8.98 41.12 4.86
CA TRP A 392 -8.79 42.14 5.92
C TRP A 392 -9.47 41.75 7.26
N ASP A 393 -10.50 40.92 7.21
CA ASP A 393 -11.25 40.45 8.39
C ASP A 393 -10.74 39.14 8.95
N GLY A 394 -9.66 38.59 8.40
CA GLY A 394 -9.07 37.30 8.72
C GLY A 394 -9.17 36.34 7.55
N PHE A 395 -8.27 35.36 7.49
CA PHE A 395 -8.23 34.34 6.43
C PHE A 395 -7.41 33.12 6.84
N THR A 396 -7.66 32.01 6.15
CA THR A 396 -6.90 30.79 6.28
C THR A 396 -6.30 30.39 4.92
N ILE A 397 -5.01 30.06 4.90
CA ILE A 397 -4.36 29.39 3.76
C ILE A 397 -4.16 27.94 4.14
N GLY A 398 -4.65 27.03 3.32
CA GLY A 398 -4.54 25.59 3.56
C GLY A 398 -4.33 24.79 2.29
N VAL A 399 -4.00 23.51 2.47
CA VAL A 399 -3.91 22.55 1.38
C VAL A 399 -4.68 21.29 1.72
N GLY A 400 -5.37 20.75 0.72
CA GLY A 400 -6.06 19.46 0.80
C GLY A 400 -5.48 18.50 -0.23
N ILE A 401 -5.41 17.20 0.12
CA ILE A 401 -5.02 16.11 -0.79
C ILE A 401 -6.23 15.20 -0.92
N THR A 402 -6.80 15.16 -2.13
CA THR A 402 -8.10 14.49 -2.39
C THR A 402 -7.91 13.00 -2.62
N ASP A 403 -8.57 12.17 -1.81
CA ASP A 403 -8.73 10.75 -2.08
C ASP A 403 -9.80 10.54 -3.17
N PRO A 404 -9.45 9.94 -4.32
CA PRO A 404 -10.41 9.71 -5.40
C PRO A 404 -11.49 8.68 -5.05
N LEU A 405 -11.31 7.87 -3.99
CA LEU A 405 -12.32 6.92 -3.53
C LEU A 405 -13.52 7.63 -2.88
N THR A 406 -13.24 8.63 -2.06
CA THR A 406 -14.26 9.36 -1.29
C THR A 406 -14.61 10.72 -1.91
N GLY A 407 -13.67 11.33 -2.63
CA GLY A 407 -13.74 12.70 -3.12
C GLY A 407 -13.41 13.75 -2.06
N ASP A 408 -13.05 13.34 -0.85
CA ASP A 408 -12.72 14.21 0.27
C ASP A 408 -11.20 14.40 0.41
N TYR A 409 -10.76 15.43 1.14
CA TYR A 409 -9.39 15.56 1.60
C TYR A 409 -9.11 14.50 2.68
N ALA A 410 -8.09 13.69 2.46
CA ALA A 410 -7.87 12.49 3.30
C ALA A 410 -6.47 12.39 3.91
N VAL A 411 -5.51 13.22 3.50
CA VAL A 411 -4.12 13.15 3.96
C VAL A 411 -3.82 14.28 4.93
N GLN A 412 -3.47 13.91 6.16
CA GLN A 412 -2.96 14.85 7.16
C GLN A 412 -1.46 15.07 6.94
N LEU A 413 -1.03 16.33 6.88
CA LEU A 413 0.38 16.67 6.82
C LEU A 413 1.06 16.46 8.19
N SER A 414 2.34 16.05 8.15
CA SER A 414 3.16 15.83 9.35
C SER A 414 3.68 17.15 9.91
N SER A 415 2.78 17.97 10.44
CA SER A 415 3.09 19.28 11.04
C SER A 415 2.25 19.54 12.29
N ASP A 416 2.70 20.48 13.14
CA ASP A 416 1.98 20.92 14.33
C ASP A 416 0.84 21.91 14.03
N THR A 417 0.54 22.15 12.75
CA THR A 417 -0.54 23.03 12.31
C THR A 417 -1.90 22.32 12.33
N PRO A 418 -3.04 23.03 12.43
CA PRO A 418 -4.35 22.41 12.49
C PRO A 418 -4.67 21.57 11.24
N TYR A 419 -5.28 20.42 11.47
CA TYR A 419 -5.97 19.61 10.47
C TYR A 419 -7.48 19.71 10.73
N LEU A 420 -8.22 20.25 9.79
CA LEU A 420 -9.63 20.55 9.98
C LEU A 420 -10.51 19.31 9.75
N PRO A 421 -11.75 19.29 10.29
CA PRO A 421 -12.66 18.15 10.13
C PRO A 421 -13.03 17.81 8.67
N ASP A 422 -12.89 18.74 7.75
CA ASP A 422 -13.08 18.53 6.31
C ASP A 422 -11.79 18.14 5.56
N GLY A 423 -10.73 17.84 6.31
CA GLY A 423 -9.47 17.34 5.76
C GLY A 423 -8.50 18.42 5.28
N LEU A 424 -8.80 19.71 5.44
CA LEU A 424 -7.89 20.77 5.09
C LEU A 424 -6.73 20.87 6.10
N ASN A 425 -5.50 20.86 5.61
CA ASN A 425 -4.31 21.16 6.40
C ASN A 425 -4.08 22.68 6.40
N VAL A 426 -4.16 23.31 7.57
CA VAL A 426 -3.94 24.75 7.71
C VAL A 426 -2.44 25.03 7.65
N LEU A 427 -2.00 25.84 6.71
CA LEU A 427 -0.61 26.30 6.61
C LEU A 427 -0.42 27.64 7.31
N TYR A 428 -1.44 28.50 7.29
CA TYR A 428 -1.46 29.79 7.98
C TYR A 428 -2.89 30.23 8.28
N GLU A 429 -3.08 30.85 9.42
CA GLU A 429 -4.33 31.50 9.81
C GLU A 429 -4.07 32.91 10.33
N GLU A 430 -4.69 33.89 9.71
CA GLU A 430 -4.78 35.25 10.23
C GLU A 430 -6.12 35.40 10.95
N PRO A 431 -6.14 35.60 12.27
CA PRO A 431 -7.38 35.68 13.03
C PRO A 431 -8.22 36.91 12.65
N ALA A 432 -9.52 36.79 12.79
CA ALA A 432 -10.44 37.93 12.67
C ALA A 432 -10.07 39.02 13.69
N ARG A 433 -10.11 40.26 13.26
CA ARG A 433 -9.77 41.46 14.08
C ARG A 433 -10.94 41.95 14.92
#